data_18f5764b43297bb77ae18d527432369b
#
_entry.id   18f5764b43297bb77ae18d527432369b
#
_cell.length_a   1.000
_cell.length_b   1.000
_cell.length_c   1.000
_cell.angle_alpha   90.00
_cell.angle_beta   90.00
_cell.angle_gamma   90.00
#
_symmetry.space_group_name_H-M   'P 1'
#
loop_
_entity.id
_entity.type
_entity.pdbx_description
1 polymer ?
#
loop_
_entity_poly.entity_id
_entity_poly.type
_entity_poly.pdbx_seq_one_letter_code
_entity_poly.pdbx_strand_id
1 'polypeptide(L)'
;FDLDKPSTWRDGVVTTATKAGSVVTLATGDDLYDKIMAEEGIIAKIEESGYFVNGHMADISMRAKLRGLKDTTGNPIFKSDMQNGTTYSLDGSPMNFPNNGAFDKSKALMISGDFSQLVYAIRQDITFKLFTEGVVQNTDGSIAYNLMQNDMVALRAVMRLGWEIPNPINSMKTDKTKRCPFAILKAGTPTE
;
A
#
# COMPACT_ATOMS: atom_id res chain seq x y z
N PHE A 1 3.88 1.84 -3.04
CA PHE A 1 3.00 2.99 -2.81
C PHE A 1 3.43 4.15 -3.69
N ASP A 2 2.56 5.15 -3.94
CA ASP A 2 2.79 6.23 -4.92
C ASP A 2 3.46 7.47 -4.31
N LEU A 3 4.33 7.31 -3.33
CA LEU A 3 5.23 8.37 -2.90
C LEU A 3 6.30 8.57 -3.98
N ASP A 4 6.88 9.76 -4.06
CA ASP A 4 7.86 10.22 -5.06
C ASP A 4 8.77 9.11 -5.62
N LYS A 5 8.24 8.41 -6.62
CA LYS A 5 8.96 7.32 -7.28
C LYS A 5 9.81 7.86 -8.43
N PRO A 6 10.93 7.24 -8.75
CA PRO A 6 11.65 7.54 -9.97
C PRO A 6 10.75 7.37 -11.21
N SER A 7 10.90 8.23 -12.20
CA SER A 7 10.08 8.21 -13.44
C SER A 7 10.16 6.88 -14.21
N THR A 8 11.25 6.16 -14.04
CA THR A 8 11.49 4.84 -14.66
C THR A 8 10.77 3.69 -13.98
N TRP A 9 10.22 3.90 -12.78
CA TRP A 9 9.48 2.86 -12.07
C TRP A 9 8.05 2.75 -12.59
N ARG A 10 7.52 1.52 -12.52
CA ARG A 10 6.11 1.24 -12.83
C ARG A 10 5.16 1.98 -11.88
N ASP A 11 3.91 2.09 -12.29
CA ASP A 11 2.86 2.66 -11.45
C ASP A 11 2.71 1.87 -10.16
N GLY A 12 2.49 2.58 -9.05
CA GLY A 12 2.22 2.00 -7.74
C GLY A 12 0.92 1.20 -7.71
N VAL A 13 0.76 0.36 -6.68
CA VAL A 13 -0.46 -0.44 -6.48
C VAL A 13 -1.70 0.46 -6.47
N VAL A 14 -1.63 1.60 -5.77
CA VAL A 14 -2.74 2.58 -5.68
C VAL A 14 -3.06 3.18 -7.05
N THR A 15 -2.06 3.62 -7.81
CA THR A 15 -2.27 4.16 -9.16
C THR A 15 -2.83 3.10 -10.11
N THR A 16 -2.32 1.86 -10.05
CA THR A 16 -2.82 0.76 -10.88
C THR A 16 -4.27 0.44 -10.57
N ALA A 17 -4.65 0.32 -9.30
CA ALA A 17 -6.03 0.08 -8.89
C ALA A 17 -6.96 1.24 -9.28
N THR A 18 -6.47 2.49 -9.17
CA THR A 18 -7.23 3.68 -9.58
C THR A 18 -7.49 3.68 -11.09
N LYS A 19 -6.49 3.38 -11.91
CA LYS A 19 -6.64 3.29 -13.37
C LYS A 19 -7.60 2.18 -13.78
N ALA A 20 -7.62 1.07 -13.06
CA ALA A 20 -8.53 -0.04 -13.30
C ALA A 20 -9.97 0.21 -12.79
N GLY A 21 -10.20 1.29 -12.07
CA GLY A 21 -11.50 1.57 -11.44
C GLY A 21 -11.80 0.72 -10.20
N SER A 22 -10.79 0.02 -9.66
CA SER A 22 -10.92 -0.79 -8.44
C SER A 22 -10.77 0.09 -7.18
N VAL A 23 -11.62 1.11 -7.09
CA VAL A 23 -11.64 2.09 -6.00
C VAL A 23 -13.01 2.13 -5.38
N VAL A 24 -13.07 2.11 -4.05
CA VAL A 24 -14.27 2.34 -3.26
C VAL A 24 -14.03 3.59 -2.42
N THR A 25 -14.98 4.50 -2.40
CA THR A 25 -14.89 5.72 -1.62
C THR A 25 -15.75 5.58 -0.37
N LEU A 26 -15.15 5.92 0.77
CA LEU A 26 -15.84 5.97 2.07
C LEU A 26 -16.25 7.43 2.34
N ALA A 27 -17.50 7.78 2.08
CA ALA A 27 -18.04 9.11 2.38
C ALA A 27 -18.44 9.22 3.86
N THR A 28 -18.72 10.45 4.29
CA THR A 28 -19.24 10.69 5.63
C THR A 28 -20.65 10.11 5.74
N GLY A 29 -20.88 9.21 6.69
CA GLY A 29 -22.15 8.52 6.88
C GLY A 29 -22.26 7.14 6.24
N ASP A 30 -21.29 6.74 5.42
CA ASP A 30 -21.24 5.39 4.88
C ASP A 30 -20.89 4.36 5.97
N ASP A 31 -21.49 3.17 5.88
CA ASP A 31 -21.08 2.04 6.70
C ASP A 31 -19.76 1.46 6.17
N LEU A 32 -18.76 1.47 7.04
CA LEU A 32 -17.45 0.93 6.70
C LEU A 32 -17.50 -0.58 6.42
N TYR A 33 -18.38 -1.31 7.11
CA TYR A 33 -18.54 -2.75 6.90
C TYR A 33 -19.03 -3.04 5.48
N ASP A 34 -20.06 -2.32 5.04
CA ASP A 34 -20.60 -2.48 3.69
C ASP A 34 -19.58 -2.12 2.62
N LYS A 35 -18.80 -1.06 2.81
CA LYS A 35 -17.74 -0.66 1.86
C LYS A 35 -16.59 -1.66 1.76
N ILE A 36 -16.46 -2.55 2.72
CA ILE A 36 -15.44 -3.62 2.68
C ILE A 36 -16.04 -4.93 2.17
N MET A 37 -17.18 -5.36 2.74
CA MET A 37 -17.70 -6.73 2.62
C MET A 37 -18.88 -6.89 1.66
N ALA A 38 -19.63 -5.81 1.37
CA ALA A 38 -20.82 -5.89 0.53
C ALA A 38 -20.47 -6.02 -0.97
N GLU A 39 -21.49 -6.23 -1.80
CA GLU A 39 -21.39 -6.44 -3.25
C GLU A 39 -20.62 -5.33 -3.99
N GLU A 40 -20.71 -4.08 -3.53
CA GLU A 40 -19.94 -2.96 -4.06
C GLU A 40 -18.66 -2.67 -3.25
N GLY A 41 -18.31 -3.54 -2.34
CA GLY A 41 -17.16 -3.41 -1.45
C GLY A 41 -15.83 -3.67 -2.16
N ILE A 42 -14.74 -3.42 -1.44
CA ILE A 42 -13.39 -3.61 -1.99
C ILE A 42 -13.08 -5.07 -2.30
N ILE A 43 -13.61 -6.02 -1.50
CA ILE A 43 -13.40 -7.45 -1.70
C ILE A 43 -14.08 -7.89 -3.00
N ALA A 44 -15.36 -7.54 -3.19
CA ALA A 44 -16.11 -7.89 -4.38
C ALA A 44 -15.47 -7.39 -5.67
N LYS A 45 -14.89 -6.18 -5.68
CA LYS A 45 -14.17 -5.63 -6.85
C LYS A 45 -12.94 -6.45 -7.26
N ILE A 46 -12.27 -7.09 -6.29
CA ILE A 46 -11.12 -7.97 -6.54
C ILE A 46 -11.62 -9.29 -7.13
N GLU A 47 -12.69 -9.84 -6.55
CA GLU A 47 -13.31 -11.10 -7.00
C GLU A 47 -13.90 -10.97 -8.40
N GLU A 48 -14.55 -9.85 -8.74
CA GLU A 48 -14.97 -9.52 -10.11
C GLU A 48 -13.82 -9.54 -11.12
N SER A 49 -12.63 -9.22 -10.67
CA SER A 49 -11.41 -9.27 -11.49
C SER A 49 -10.82 -10.68 -11.58
N GLY A 50 -11.42 -11.67 -10.88
CA GLY A 50 -11.01 -13.08 -10.90
C GLY A 50 -9.82 -13.38 -9.98
N TYR A 51 -9.62 -12.58 -8.95
CA TYR A 51 -8.59 -12.79 -7.93
C TYR A 51 -9.23 -13.00 -6.56
N PHE A 52 -8.54 -13.71 -5.67
CA PHE A 52 -8.94 -13.88 -4.30
C PHE A 52 -8.07 -13.01 -3.38
N VAL A 53 -8.70 -12.44 -2.36
CA VAL A 53 -7.98 -11.64 -1.37
C VAL A 53 -7.18 -12.56 -0.47
N ASN A 54 -5.87 -12.34 -0.38
CA ASN A 54 -4.97 -13.07 0.52
C ASN A 54 -4.30 -12.17 1.56
N GLY A 55 -4.62 -10.87 1.55
CA GLY A 55 -4.09 -9.95 2.52
C GLY A 55 -4.67 -8.55 2.42
N HIS A 56 -4.51 -7.83 3.52
CA HIS A 56 -4.95 -6.45 3.65
C HIS A 56 -3.83 -5.59 4.23
N MET A 57 -3.74 -4.36 3.76
CA MET A 57 -2.85 -3.35 4.29
C MET A 57 -3.63 -2.06 4.51
N ALA A 58 -3.57 -1.50 5.70
CA ALA A 58 -4.36 -0.31 6.03
C ALA A 58 -3.55 0.70 6.84
N ASP A 59 -3.97 1.96 6.78
CA ASP A 59 -3.44 2.99 7.65
C ASP A 59 -3.76 2.69 9.12
N ILE A 60 -2.89 3.10 10.01
CA ILE A 60 -3.04 2.85 11.46
C ILE A 60 -4.34 3.42 12.03
N SER A 61 -4.87 4.51 11.46
CA SER A 61 -6.15 5.09 11.86
C SER A 61 -7.34 4.14 11.60
N MET A 62 -7.22 3.23 10.63
CA MET A 62 -8.25 2.21 10.36
C MET A 62 -8.45 1.23 11.52
N ARG A 63 -7.43 1.00 12.35
CA ARG A 63 -7.57 0.15 13.55
C ARG A 63 -8.66 0.66 14.49
N ALA A 64 -8.71 1.98 14.70
CA ALA A 64 -9.73 2.58 15.55
C ALA A 64 -11.13 2.47 14.92
N LYS A 65 -11.23 2.72 13.62
CA LYS A 65 -12.50 2.58 12.87
C LYS A 65 -13.02 1.15 12.90
N LEU A 66 -12.17 0.16 12.63
CA LEU A 66 -12.54 -1.26 12.64
C LEU A 66 -12.98 -1.73 14.04
N ARG A 67 -12.25 -1.35 15.09
CA ARG A 67 -12.66 -1.68 16.47
C ARG A 67 -13.97 -1.01 16.89
N GLY A 68 -14.32 0.11 16.27
CA GLY A 68 -15.57 0.79 16.51
C GLY A 68 -16.78 0.16 15.81
N LEU A 69 -16.56 -0.79 14.88
CA LEU A 69 -17.65 -1.47 14.19
C LEU A 69 -18.42 -2.37 15.14
N LYS A 70 -19.74 -2.14 15.18
CA LYS A 70 -20.67 -2.90 16.00
C LYS A 70 -21.84 -3.36 15.13
N ASP A 71 -22.40 -4.51 15.47
CA ASP A 71 -23.64 -4.94 14.89
C ASP A 71 -24.84 -4.15 15.43
N THR A 72 -26.03 -4.42 14.91
CA THR A 72 -27.28 -3.79 15.36
C THR A 72 -27.61 -4.05 16.82
N THR A 73 -27.01 -5.05 17.43
CA THR A 73 -27.17 -5.42 18.85
C THR A 73 -26.08 -4.84 19.73
N GLY A 74 -25.11 -4.12 19.15
CA GLY A 74 -24.03 -3.44 19.86
C GLY A 74 -22.79 -4.33 20.11
N ASN A 75 -22.75 -5.55 19.57
CA ASN A 75 -21.57 -6.41 19.70
C ASN A 75 -20.48 -5.99 18.71
N PRO A 76 -19.20 -6.00 19.10
CA PRO A 76 -18.11 -5.70 18.20
C PRO A 76 -17.99 -6.77 17.11
N ILE A 77 -18.03 -6.36 15.85
CA ILE A 77 -17.85 -7.24 14.69
C ILE A 77 -16.38 -7.61 14.53
N PHE A 78 -15.51 -6.63 14.68
CA PHE A 78 -14.06 -6.81 14.60
C PHE A 78 -13.49 -7.13 15.99
N LYS A 79 -13.24 -8.40 16.27
CA LYS A 79 -12.72 -8.85 17.55
C LYS A 79 -11.19 -8.84 17.52
N SER A 80 -10.57 -8.19 18.51
CA SER A 80 -9.16 -8.37 18.82
C SER A 80 -9.03 -9.30 20.00
N ASP A 81 -8.27 -10.40 19.87
CA ASP A 81 -7.94 -11.26 20.99
C ASP A 81 -6.86 -10.58 21.85
N MET A 82 -7.25 -10.19 23.06
CA MET A 82 -6.34 -9.50 23.99
C MET A 82 -5.40 -10.47 24.73
N GLN A 83 -5.66 -11.79 24.67
CA GLN A 83 -4.90 -12.79 25.42
C GLN A 83 -3.77 -13.44 24.61
N ASN A 84 -3.94 -13.61 23.30
CA ASN A 84 -3.01 -14.37 22.44
C ASN A 84 -2.17 -13.52 21.47
N GLY A 85 -2.07 -12.21 21.73
CA GLY A 85 -1.42 -11.30 20.81
C GLY A 85 -2.36 -10.87 19.66
N THR A 86 -2.16 -9.66 19.17
CA THR A 86 -3.04 -9.05 18.18
C THR A 86 -2.63 -9.46 16.76
N THR A 87 -3.03 -10.64 16.32
CA THR A 87 -3.07 -10.94 14.89
C THR A 87 -4.37 -10.37 14.33
N TYR A 88 -4.27 -9.31 13.55
CA TYR A 88 -5.44 -8.76 12.87
C TYR A 88 -5.71 -9.58 11.63
N SER A 89 -6.94 -10.09 11.50
CA SER A 89 -7.44 -10.72 10.28
C SER A 89 -8.79 -10.12 9.90
N LEU A 90 -9.03 -10.03 8.62
CA LEU A 90 -10.28 -9.60 8.04
C LEU A 90 -10.65 -10.60 6.96
N ASP A 91 -11.87 -11.15 7.02
CA ASP A 91 -12.33 -12.21 6.12
C ASP A 91 -11.32 -13.37 5.98
N GLY A 92 -10.76 -13.82 7.11
CA GLY A 92 -9.76 -14.90 7.14
C GLY A 92 -8.36 -14.53 6.63
N SER A 93 -8.18 -13.37 6.01
CA SER A 93 -6.90 -12.91 5.48
C SER A 93 -6.17 -12.00 6.46
N PRO A 94 -4.82 -12.07 6.54
CA PRO A 94 -4.04 -11.24 7.45
C PRO A 94 -4.13 -9.76 7.10
N MET A 95 -4.18 -8.91 8.12
CA MET A 95 -4.21 -7.47 7.98
C MET A 95 -2.98 -6.84 8.63
N ASN A 96 -2.26 -6.04 7.88
CA ASN A 96 -1.05 -5.34 8.30
C ASN A 96 -1.26 -3.83 8.37
N PHE A 97 -0.65 -3.20 9.38
CA PHE A 97 -0.70 -1.75 9.59
C PHE A 97 0.73 -1.19 9.59
N PRO A 98 1.24 -0.72 8.43
CA PRO A 98 2.55 -0.11 8.36
C PRO A 98 2.62 1.16 9.23
N ASN A 99 3.68 1.29 10.03
CA ASN A 99 3.92 2.45 10.88
C ASN A 99 5.21 3.20 10.54
N ASN A 100 5.82 2.87 9.41
CA ASN A 100 7.09 3.43 8.94
C ASN A 100 6.91 4.71 8.09
N GLY A 101 5.70 5.27 8.03
CA GLY A 101 5.38 6.45 7.22
C GLY A 101 5.26 6.19 5.71
N ALA A 102 5.40 4.94 5.24
CA ALA A 102 5.28 4.60 3.83
C ALA A 102 3.83 4.54 3.33
N PHE A 103 2.85 4.51 4.23
CA PHE A 103 1.44 4.47 3.89
C PHE A 103 0.83 5.86 3.93
N ASP A 104 0.37 6.34 2.78
CA ASP A 104 -0.24 7.66 2.65
C ASP A 104 -1.78 7.54 2.71
N LYS A 105 -2.35 7.91 3.86
CA LYS A 105 -3.79 7.90 4.09
C LYS A 105 -4.59 8.83 3.20
N SER A 106 -3.95 9.85 2.59
CA SER A 106 -4.62 10.76 1.67
C SER A 106 -4.96 10.09 0.34
N LYS A 107 -4.17 9.08 -0.04
CA LYS A 107 -4.33 8.31 -1.27
C LYS A 107 -5.15 7.05 -1.09
N ALA A 108 -4.97 6.36 0.03
CA ALA A 108 -5.73 5.15 0.37
C ALA A 108 -5.83 4.99 1.88
N LEU A 109 -6.98 4.59 2.40
CA LEU A 109 -7.18 4.18 3.79
C LEU A 109 -6.85 2.71 3.99
N MET A 110 -7.16 1.88 2.99
CA MET A 110 -6.94 0.45 3.00
C MET A 110 -6.69 -0.05 1.58
N ILE A 111 -5.84 -1.03 1.46
CA ILE A 111 -5.55 -1.77 0.23
C ILE A 111 -5.81 -3.24 0.53
N SER A 112 -6.64 -3.86 -0.27
CA SER A 112 -6.89 -5.30 -0.23
C SER A 112 -6.50 -5.92 -1.55
N GLY A 113 -6.11 -7.17 -1.57
CA GLY A 113 -5.79 -7.81 -2.82
C GLY A 113 -5.08 -9.15 -2.71
N ASP A 114 -4.72 -9.65 -3.87
CA ASP A 114 -3.85 -10.80 -4.02
C ASP A 114 -2.39 -10.36 -4.10
N PHE A 115 -1.71 -10.36 -2.95
CA PHE A 115 -0.29 -9.98 -2.85
C PHE A 115 0.65 -10.98 -3.53
N SER A 116 0.18 -12.18 -3.90
CA SER A 116 0.99 -13.10 -4.70
C SER A 116 1.20 -12.60 -6.14
N GLN A 117 0.34 -11.69 -6.60
CA GLN A 117 0.47 -11.02 -7.88
C GLN A 117 1.45 -9.83 -7.86
N LEU A 118 1.98 -9.47 -6.70
CA LEU A 118 3.03 -8.46 -6.59
C LEU A 118 4.40 -9.15 -6.63
N VAL A 119 4.99 -9.21 -7.81
CA VAL A 119 6.29 -9.84 -8.03
C VAL A 119 7.40 -8.80 -7.90
N TYR A 120 8.44 -9.11 -7.16
CA TYR A 120 9.61 -8.26 -7.05
C TYR A 120 10.89 -9.06 -7.32
N ALA A 121 11.90 -8.38 -7.83
CA ALA A 121 13.21 -8.94 -8.08
C ALA A 121 14.30 -8.02 -7.51
N ILE A 122 15.24 -8.59 -6.78
CA ILE A 122 16.38 -7.87 -6.24
C ILE A 122 17.56 -8.11 -7.19
N ARG A 123 17.98 -7.04 -7.89
CA ARG A 123 19.17 -7.09 -8.76
C ARG A 123 20.44 -6.99 -7.95
N GLN A 124 20.45 -6.18 -6.90
CA GLN A 124 21.59 -5.94 -6.03
C GLN A 124 21.07 -5.72 -4.61
N ASP A 125 21.54 -6.56 -3.70
CA ASP A 125 21.26 -6.41 -2.28
C ASP A 125 21.99 -5.18 -1.71
N ILE A 126 21.67 -4.81 -0.48
CA ILE A 126 22.23 -3.61 0.15
C ILE A 126 23.75 -3.76 0.25
N THR A 127 24.46 -2.85 -0.39
CA THR A 127 25.91 -2.74 -0.32
C THR A 127 26.30 -1.41 0.30
N PHE A 128 27.25 -1.45 1.22
CA PHE A 128 27.77 -0.27 1.90
C PHE A 128 29.17 0.06 1.41
N LYS A 129 29.47 1.32 1.18
CA LYS A 129 30.79 1.82 0.86
C LYS A 129 31.08 3.09 1.65
N LEU A 130 32.21 3.11 2.33
CA LEU A 130 32.73 4.28 3.01
C LEU A 130 33.63 5.09 2.06
N PHE A 131 33.47 6.39 2.11
CA PHE A 131 34.29 7.37 1.40
C PHE A 131 34.85 8.36 2.42
N THR A 132 36.17 8.49 2.43
CA THR A 132 36.89 9.46 3.25
C THR A 132 37.33 10.68 2.43
N GLU A 133 37.23 10.56 1.11
CA GLU A 133 37.64 11.57 0.13
C GLU A 133 36.53 11.82 -0.86
N GLY A 134 36.45 13.04 -1.39
CA GLY A 134 35.49 13.41 -2.43
C GLY A 134 34.58 14.56 -2.03
N VAL A 135 33.74 14.92 -2.97
CA VAL A 135 32.78 16.03 -2.87
C VAL A 135 31.36 15.51 -3.04
N VAL A 136 30.48 15.87 -2.16
CA VAL A 136 29.03 15.62 -2.28
C VAL A 136 28.40 16.88 -2.90
N GLN A 137 27.72 16.69 -4.02
CA GLN A 137 27.04 17.78 -4.76
C GLN A 137 25.53 17.70 -4.59
N ASN A 138 24.90 18.86 -4.60
CA ASN A 138 23.46 19.01 -4.72
C ASN A 138 22.99 18.70 -6.16
N THR A 139 21.68 18.61 -6.37
CA THR A 139 21.08 18.36 -7.70
C THR A 139 21.34 19.49 -8.72
N ASP A 140 21.64 20.68 -8.26
CA ASP A 140 22.02 21.85 -9.07
C ASP A 140 23.49 21.91 -9.45
N GLY A 141 24.30 20.92 -8.98
CA GLY A 141 25.74 20.85 -9.20
C GLY A 141 26.57 21.66 -8.21
N SER A 142 25.98 22.40 -7.30
CA SER A 142 26.71 23.09 -6.24
C SER A 142 27.30 22.10 -5.23
N ILE A 143 28.45 22.47 -4.65
CA ILE A 143 29.11 21.64 -3.62
C ILE A 143 28.33 21.74 -2.31
N ALA A 144 27.75 20.64 -1.86
CA ALA A 144 27.11 20.55 -0.55
C ALA A 144 28.17 20.32 0.56
N TYR A 145 29.05 19.35 0.36
CA TYR A 145 30.10 18.98 1.32
C TYR A 145 31.38 18.58 0.62
N ASN A 146 32.51 19.05 1.09
CA ASN A 146 33.84 18.53 0.74
C ASN A 146 34.33 17.68 1.91
N LEU A 147 34.39 16.35 1.71
CA LEU A 147 34.68 15.41 2.79
C LEU A 147 36.06 15.66 3.41
N MET A 148 37.06 15.90 2.54
CA MET A 148 38.43 16.08 2.97
C MET A 148 38.64 17.41 3.72
N GLN A 149 38.01 18.50 3.27
CA GLN A 149 38.14 19.80 3.90
C GLN A 149 37.41 19.94 5.23
N ASN A 150 36.33 19.15 5.38
CA ASN A 150 35.47 19.24 6.57
C ASN A 150 35.69 18.09 7.54
N ASP A 151 36.74 17.27 7.32
CA ASP A 151 37.02 16.06 8.14
C ASP A 151 35.80 15.15 8.31
N MET A 152 35.10 14.88 7.20
CA MET A 152 33.86 14.12 7.16
C MET A 152 34.06 12.78 6.47
N VAL A 153 33.22 11.81 6.86
CA VAL A 153 33.14 10.49 6.22
C VAL A 153 31.73 10.32 5.66
N ALA A 154 31.62 9.88 4.41
CA ALA A 154 30.34 9.55 3.79
C ALA A 154 30.14 8.05 3.72
N LEU A 155 28.98 7.58 4.17
CA LEU A 155 28.49 6.22 3.99
C LEU A 155 27.50 6.17 2.83
N ARG A 156 27.81 5.41 1.78
CA ARG A 156 26.91 5.15 0.67
C ARG A 156 26.29 3.76 0.82
N ALA A 157 24.96 3.72 0.92
CA ALA A 157 24.17 2.49 0.84
C ALA A 157 23.49 2.43 -0.53
N VAL A 158 23.61 1.31 -1.23
CA VAL A 158 22.98 1.09 -2.54
C VAL A 158 22.24 -0.23 -2.53
N MET A 159 20.95 -0.17 -2.92
CA MET A 159 20.11 -1.33 -3.19
C MET A 159 19.44 -1.14 -4.55
N ARG A 160 19.30 -2.20 -5.33
CA ARG A 160 18.61 -2.17 -6.62
C ARG A 160 17.57 -3.26 -6.67
N LEU A 161 16.32 -2.86 -6.78
CA LEU A 161 15.18 -3.75 -6.92
C LEU A 161 14.25 -3.27 -8.04
N GLY A 162 13.49 -4.18 -8.58
CA GLY A 162 12.38 -3.91 -9.49
C GLY A 162 11.15 -4.66 -9.02
N TRP A 163 9.99 -4.23 -9.44
CA TRP A 163 8.72 -4.86 -9.13
C TRP A 163 7.71 -4.67 -10.27
N GLU A 164 6.75 -5.57 -10.34
CA GLU A 164 5.69 -5.55 -11.38
C GLU A 164 4.43 -6.24 -10.85
N ILE A 165 3.29 -5.85 -11.37
CA ILE A 165 2.02 -6.55 -11.25
C ILE A 165 1.74 -7.19 -12.61
N PRO A 166 1.98 -8.51 -12.80
CA PRO A 166 1.93 -9.15 -14.12
C PRO A 166 0.55 -9.07 -14.77
N ASN A 167 -0.52 -9.12 -13.97
CA ASN A 167 -1.92 -9.07 -14.40
C ASN A 167 -2.19 -9.99 -15.61
N PRO A 168 -2.04 -11.32 -15.45
CA PRO A 168 -2.15 -12.29 -16.54
C PRO A 168 -3.55 -12.27 -17.17
N ILE A 169 -3.68 -12.86 -18.35
CA ILE A 169 -4.97 -13.00 -19.04
C ILE A 169 -5.93 -13.79 -18.15
N ASN A 170 -7.15 -13.27 -17.99
CA ASN A 170 -8.19 -13.86 -17.20
C ASN A 170 -9.51 -13.83 -18.00
N SER A 171 -10.23 -14.95 -17.99
CA SER A 171 -11.50 -15.09 -18.70
C SER A 171 -12.66 -14.36 -18.03
N MET A 172 -12.57 -14.07 -16.73
CA MET A 172 -13.65 -13.38 -16.01
C MET A 172 -13.71 -11.90 -16.38
N LYS A 173 -12.57 -11.26 -16.54
CA LYS A 173 -12.47 -9.85 -16.98
C LYS A 173 -11.36 -9.73 -18.02
N THR A 174 -11.74 -9.80 -19.28
CA THR A 174 -10.79 -9.86 -20.41
C THR A 174 -10.04 -8.55 -20.62
N ASP A 175 -10.68 -7.41 -20.31
CA ASP A 175 -10.07 -6.09 -20.45
C ASP A 175 -8.98 -5.88 -19.38
N LYS A 176 -7.72 -5.93 -19.83
CA LYS A 176 -6.55 -5.73 -18.96
C LYS A 176 -6.56 -4.38 -18.25
N THR A 177 -7.13 -3.34 -18.84
CA THR A 177 -7.14 -1.99 -18.28
C THR A 177 -8.10 -1.83 -17.11
N LYS A 178 -9.12 -2.68 -17.04
CA LYS A 178 -10.15 -2.69 -15.98
C LYS A 178 -9.94 -3.79 -14.94
N ARG A 179 -8.96 -4.64 -15.13
CA ARG A 179 -8.65 -5.76 -14.23
C ARG A 179 -7.49 -5.39 -13.33
N CYS A 180 -7.66 -5.56 -12.03
CA CYS A 180 -6.61 -5.33 -11.06
C CYS A 180 -6.72 -6.36 -9.92
N PRO A 181 -5.60 -6.98 -9.49
CA PRO A 181 -5.59 -7.87 -8.33
C PRO A 181 -5.69 -7.13 -6.99
N PHE A 182 -5.75 -5.80 -7.01
CA PHE A 182 -5.86 -4.95 -5.84
C PHE A 182 -7.05 -4.01 -5.96
N ALA A 183 -7.69 -3.73 -4.82
CA ALA A 183 -8.66 -2.66 -4.69
C ALA A 183 -8.31 -1.76 -3.50
N ILE A 184 -8.71 -0.51 -3.58
CA ILE A 184 -8.42 0.49 -2.56
C ILE A 184 -9.70 1.08 -1.97
N LEU A 185 -9.68 1.29 -0.67
CA LEU A 185 -10.63 2.12 0.03
C LEU A 185 -10.03 3.52 0.19
N LYS A 186 -10.69 4.52 -0.34
CA LYS A 186 -10.27 5.92 -0.27
C LYS A 186 -11.20 6.72 0.63
N ALA A 187 -10.66 7.70 1.35
CA ALA A 187 -11.50 8.66 2.05
C ALA A 187 -12.31 9.48 1.04
N GLY A 188 -13.59 9.65 1.30
CA GLY A 188 -14.42 10.63 0.58
C GLY A 188 -13.93 12.05 0.88
N THR A 189 -14.11 12.94 -0.07
CA THR A 189 -13.92 14.38 0.17
C THR A 189 -14.96 14.81 1.18
N PRO A 190 -14.62 15.52 2.26
CA PRO A 190 -15.62 16.10 3.14
C PRO A 190 -16.54 16.98 2.28
N THR A 191 -17.83 16.73 2.32
CA THR A 191 -18.81 17.67 1.81
C THR A 191 -18.82 18.85 2.78
N GLU A 192 -18.37 20.03 2.34
CA GLU A 192 -18.54 21.28 3.08
C GLU A 192 -20.01 21.61 3.24
#